data_7b5de6c9c1f2d46910c63bf595c5b11f
#
_entry.id   7b5de6c9c1f2d46910c63bf595c5b11f
#
_cell.length_a   1.000
_cell.length_b   1.000
_cell.length_c   1.000
_cell.angle_alpha   90.00
_cell.angle_beta   90.00
_cell.angle_gamma   90.00
#
_symmetry.space_group_name_H-M   'P 1'
#
loop_
_entity.id
_entity.type
_entity.pdbx_description
1 polymer ?
#
loop_
_entity_poly.entity_id
_entity_poly.type
_entity_poly.pdbx_seq_one_letter_code
_entity_poly.pdbx_strand_id
1 'polypeptide(L)'
;MTLEELGLPYDVFPIDMSKNEQKESWYLEICPNGRIPAIVDTEEGDLALFESGAIMVYLAEKAGQLLPVDRTGRAQVLQWLMFQMGGIGPMMGQANVFFRYFPEKIQPAIDRYQNECRRLFKVLDDHLANNEWLAKDYSIADIANWCWVRSYKWSGIEAGDLEHLKRWRDAIRERPASQRGIAVPSRVGNLLEDDAATQKFATNAQKMVQT
;
A
#
# COMPACT_ATOMS: atom_id res chain seq x y z
N MET A 1 -5.33 -5.36 5.86
CA MET A 1 -6.41 -4.37 5.97
C MET A 1 -7.66 -4.80 5.21
N THR A 2 -7.62 -5.17 3.94
CA THR A 2 -8.81 -5.61 3.18
C THR A 2 -9.54 -6.78 3.85
N LEU A 3 -8.83 -7.82 4.27
CA LEU A 3 -9.41 -8.95 5.03
C LEU A 3 -10.12 -8.49 6.31
N GLU A 4 -9.53 -7.53 7.02
CA GLU A 4 -10.12 -6.95 8.23
C GLU A 4 -11.40 -6.13 7.96
N GLU A 5 -11.45 -5.39 6.85
CA GLU A 5 -12.66 -4.64 6.43
C GLU A 5 -13.78 -5.59 6.00
N LEU A 6 -13.43 -6.70 5.36
CA LEU A 6 -14.37 -7.71 4.90
C LEU A 6 -14.80 -8.70 6.01
N GLY A 7 -14.10 -8.71 7.15
CA GLY A 7 -14.35 -9.66 8.25
C GLY A 7 -14.02 -11.10 7.87
N LEU A 8 -13.17 -11.33 6.87
CA LEU A 8 -12.77 -12.67 6.45
C LEU A 8 -11.73 -13.24 7.41
N PRO A 9 -11.83 -14.51 7.80
CA PRO A 9 -10.80 -15.16 8.61
C PRO A 9 -9.53 -15.37 7.81
N TYR A 10 -8.36 -15.27 8.47
CA TYR A 10 -7.08 -15.53 7.83
C TYR A 10 -5.99 -15.89 8.83
N ASP A 11 -5.04 -16.67 8.39
CA ASP A 11 -3.79 -16.93 9.08
C ASP A 11 -2.68 -16.06 8.51
N VAL A 12 -1.70 -15.70 9.36
CA VAL A 12 -0.59 -14.82 8.97
C VAL A 12 0.71 -15.60 8.94
N PHE A 13 1.36 -15.60 7.79
CA PHE A 13 2.70 -16.14 7.59
C PHE A 13 3.69 -15.00 7.36
N PRO A 14 4.43 -14.55 8.39
CA PRO A 14 5.41 -13.49 8.25
C PRO A 14 6.57 -13.96 7.36
N ILE A 15 6.91 -13.14 6.37
CA ILE A 15 8.05 -13.37 5.47
C ILE A 15 9.20 -12.47 5.92
N ASP A 16 10.32 -13.06 6.32
CA ASP A 16 11.52 -12.32 6.69
C ASP A 16 12.32 -11.91 5.44
N MET A 17 12.00 -10.73 4.92
CA MET A 17 12.70 -10.19 3.75
C MET A 17 14.19 -9.93 4.00
N SER A 18 14.63 -9.79 5.26
CA SER A 18 16.06 -9.62 5.58
C SER A 18 16.86 -10.91 5.36
N LYS A 19 16.18 -12.04 5.37
CA LYS A 19 16.72 -13.37 5.05
C LYS A 19 16.45 -13.83 3.62
N ASN A 20 15.82 -12.99 2.80
CA ASN A 20 15.39 -13.31 1.45
C ASN A 20 14.39 -14.48 1.35
N GLU A 21 13.56 -14.71 2.38
CA GLU A 21 12.56 -15.77 2.36
C GLU A 21 11.58 -15.64 1.17
N GLN A 22 11.31 -14.41 0.71
CA GLN A 22 10.50 -14.15 -0.50
C GLN A 22 11.14 -14.67 -1.80
N LYS A 23 12.37 -15.14 -1.76
CA LYS A 23 13.11 -15.72 -2.91
C LYS A 23 13.30 -17.23 -2.79
N GLU A 24 12.82 -17.85 -1.72
CA GLU A 24 12.87 -19.29 -1.57
C GLU A 24 11.88 -19.99 -2.51
N SER A 25 12.21 -21.21 -2.93
CA SER A 25 11.45 -21.95 -3.94
C SER A 25 9.98 -22.12 -3.57
N TRP A 26 9.69 -22.45 -2.31
CA TRP A 26 8.32 -22.62 -1.82
C TRP A 26 7.48 -21.34 -1.94
N TYR A 27 8.10 -20.16 -1.72
CA TYR A 27 7.38 -18.89 -1.86
C TYR A 27 7.23 -18.49 -3.32
N LEU A 28 8.23 -18.77 -4.16
CA LEU A 28 8.17 -18.51 -5.61
C LEU A 28 7.11 -19.37 -6.31
N GLU A 29 6.74 -20.53 -5.77
CA GLU A 29 5.61 -21.33 -6.26
C GLU A 29 4.28 -20.60 -6.04
N ILE A 30 4.14 -19.82 -4.95
CA ILE A 30 2.95 -19.00 -4.62
C ILE A 30 3.02 -17.66 -5.36
N CYS A 31 4.18 -17.01 -5.35
CA CYS A 31 4.40 -15.68 -5.90
C CYS A 31 5.68 -15.66 -6.75
N PRO A 32 5.62 -15.93 -8.07
CA PRO A 32 6.80 -15.98 -8.94
C PRO A 32 7.55 -14.62 -9.02
N ASN A 33 6.91 -13.52 -8.66
CA ASN A 33 7.55 -12.21 -8.54
C ASN A 33 8.47 -12.11 -7.31
N GLY A 34 8.31 -12.98 -6.31
CA GLY A 34 9.10 -12.96 -5.08
C GLY A 34 8.90 -11.65 -4.30
N ARG A 35 7.66 -11.19 -4.20
CA ARG A 35 7.23 -9.99 -3.48
C ARG A 35 6.08 -10.30 -2.53
N ILE A 36 5.89 -9.48 -1.52
CA ILE A 36 4.69 -9.50 -0.66
C ILE A 36 3.74 -8.37 -1.08
N PRO A 37 2.41 -8.55 -0.92
CA PRO A 37 1.73 -9.71 -0.36
C PRO A 37 1.48 -10.82 -1.39
N ALA A 38 1.25 -12.03 -0.86
CA ALA A 38 0.59 -13.13 -1.56
C ALA A 38 -0.44 -13.75 -0.61
N ILE A 39 -1.45 -14.42 -1.15
CA ILE A 39 -2.43 -15.20 -0.38
C ILE A 39 -2.59 -16.58 -1.00
N VAL A 40 -3.04 -17.54 -0.17
CA VAL A 40 -3.55 -18.83 -0.62
C VAL A 40 -4.97 -18.97 -0.05
N ASP A 41 -5.96 -19.13 -0.93
CA ASP A 41 -7.34 -19.36 -0.52
C ASP A 41 -7.61 -20.86 -0.45
N THR A 42 -7.68 -21.40 0.76
CA THR A 42 -7.86 -22.83 1.01
C THR A 42 -9.29 -23.31 0.74
N GLU A 43 -10.27 -22.41 0.70
CA GLU A 43 -11.65 -22.74 0.33
C GLU A 43 -11.84 -22.91 -1.19
N GLU A 44 -10.91 -22.36 -1.98
CA GLU A 44 -10.92 -22.42 -3.45
C GLU A 44 -9.81 -23.34 -4.00
N GLY A 45 -9.56 -24.46 -3.32
CA GLY A 45 -8.61 -25.47 -3.77
C GLY A 45 -7.15 -25.00 -3.73
N ASP A 46 -6.78 -24.27 -2.69
CA ASP A 46 -5.46 -23.70 -2.48
C ASP A 46 -5.05 -22.70 -3.59
N LEU A 47 -6.02 -21.88 -4.02
CA LEU A 47 -5.77 -20.85 -5.03
C LEU A 47 -4.72 -19.84 -4.53
N ALA A 48 -3.55 -19.84 -5.14
CA ALA A 48 -2.50 -18.88 -4.87
C ALA A 48 -2.69 -17.60 -5.70
N LEU A 49 -2.64 -16.43 -5.05
CA LEU A 49 -2.73 -15.13 -5.70
C LEU A 49 -1.65 -14.18 -5.19
N PHE A 50 -1.06 -13.44 -6.09
CA PHE A 50 -0.15 -12.33 -5.81
C PHE A 50 -0.65 -11.06 -6.50
N GLU A 51 0.05 -9.93 -6.35
CA GLU A 51 -0.36 -8.57 -6.68
C GLU A 51 -1.50 -8.05 -5.77
N SER A 52 -1.17 -7.08 -4.94
CA SER A 52 -2.11 -6.55 -3.94
C SER A 52 -3.42 -6.05 -4.54
N GLY A 53 -3.39 -5.46 -5.74
CA GLY A 53 -4.59 -5.02 -6.45
C GLY A 53 -5.48 -6.18 -6.88
N ALA A 54 -4.89 -7.24 -7.43
CA ALA A 54 -5.63 -8.45 -7.83
C ALA A 54 -6.22 -9.16 -6.60
N ILE A 55 -5.45 -9.28 -5.52
CA ILE A 55 -5.90 -9.83 -4.25
C ILE A 55 -7.10 -9.04 -3.71
N MET A 56 -7.04 -7.71 -3.71
CA MET A 56 -8.14 -6.88 -3.24
C MET A 56 -9.41 -7.04 -4.06
N VAL A 57 -9.30 -7.12 -5.39
CA VAL A 57 -10.44 -7.37 -6.29
C VAL A 57 -11.06 -8.73 -5.97
N TYR A 58 -10.24 -9.78 -5.92
CA TYR A 58 -10.68 -11.14 -5.61
C TYR A 58 -11.43 -11.22 -4.28
N LEU A 59 -10.85 -10.68 -3.20
CA LEU A 59 -11.45 -10.71 -1.88
C LEU A 59 -12.76 -9.92 -1.82
N ALA A 60 -12.81 -8.76 -2.49
CA ALA A 60 -14.01 -7.94 -2.56
C ALA A 60 -15.15 -8.64 -3.32
N GLU A 61 -14.83 -9.35 -4.41
CA GLU A 61 -15.79 -10.16 -5.16
C GLU A 61 -16.26 -11.37 -4.34
N LYS A 62 -15.36 -12.10 -3.67
CA LYS A 62 -15.67 -13.23 -2.80
C LYS A 62 -16.62 -12.82 -1.67
N ALA A 63 -16.40 -11.67 -1.06
CA ALA A 63 -17.22 -11.17 0.03
C ALA A 63 -18.45 -10.36 -0.43
N GLY A 64 -18.55 -9.97 -1.69
CA GLY A 64 -19.63 -9.12 -2.21
C GLY A 64 -19.64 -7.71 -1.60
N GLN A 65 -18.49 -7.17 -1.18
CA GLN A 65 -18.35 -5.87 -0.50
C GLN A 65 -17.13 -5.12 -1.03
N LEU A 66 -17.09 -3.79 -0.84
CA LEU A 66 -15.99 -2.88 -1.19
C LEU A 66 -15.69 -2.76 -2.70
N LEU A 67 -16.46 -3.44 -3.55
CA LEU A 67 -16.39 -3.35 -5.01
C LEU A 67 -17.82 -3.51 -5.56
N PRO A 68 -18.41 -2.44 -6.13
CA PRO A 68 -19.75 -2.50 -6.72
C PRO A 68 -19.85 -3.54 -7.84
N VAL A 69 -21.02 -4.16 -7.97
CA VAL A 69 -21.31 -5.11 -9.06
C VAL A 69 -21.79 -4.42 -10.33
N ASP A 70 -22.37 -3.22 -10.20
CA ASP A 70 -22.79 -2.44 -11.36
C ASP A 70 -21.56 -1.93 -12.14
N ARG A 71 -21.72 -1.87 -13.48
CA ARG A 71 -20.63 -1.54 -14.38
C ARG A 71 -19.98 -0.19 -14.08
N THR A 72 -20.77 0.83 -13.78
CA THR A 72 -20.28 2.21 -13.59
C THR A 72 -19.53 2.33 -12.27
N GLY A 73 -20.12 1.91 -11.17
CA GLY A 73 -19.48 1.95 -9.86
C GLY A 73 -18.20 1.10 -9.82
N ARG A 74 -18.25 -0.11 -10.42
CA ARG A 74 -17.07 -0.96 -10.55
C ARG A 74 -15.95 -0.27 -11.34
N ALA A 75 -16.26 0.37 -12.46
CA ALA A 75 -15.27 1.07 -13.26
C ALA A 75 -14.64 2.24 -12.49
N GLN A 76 -15.43 2.99 -11.70
CA GLN A 76 -14.95 4.08 -10.86
C GLN A 76 -14.01 3.58 -9.77
N VAL A 77 -14.31 2.47 -9.11
CA VAL A 77 -13.39 1.86 -8.11
C VAL A 77 -12.10 1.38 -8.79
N LEU A 78 -12.21 0.66 -9.91
CA LEU A 78 -11.05 0.13 -10.61
C LEU A 78 -10.13 1.24 -11.16
N GLN A 79 -10.65 2.37 -11.64
CA GLN A 79 -9.78 3.47 -12.09
C GLN A 79 -8.91 4.01 -10.95
N TRP A 80 -9.46 4.19 -9.75
CA TRP A 80 -8.69 4.67 -8.60
C TRP A 80 -7.78 3.58 -8.01
N LEU A 81 -8.17 2.32 -8.12
CA LEU A 81 -7.27 1.20 -7.80
C LEU A 81 -6.06 1.20 -8.76
N MET A 82 -6.30 1.31 -10.07
CA MET A 82 -5.22 1.38 -11.07
C MET A 82 -4.38 2.65 -10.95
N PHE A 83 -4.97 3.77 -10.52
CA PHE A 83 -4.23 4.99 -10.21
C PHE A 83 -3.19 4.75 -9.10
N GLN A 84 -3.52 3.94 -8.10
CA GLN A 84 -2.55 3.50 -7.10
C GLN A 84 -1.51 2.54 -7.69
N MET A 85 -1.95 1.49 -8.42
CA MET A 85 -1.06 0.46 -8.96
C MET A 85 -0.06 1.00 -9.99
N GLY A 86 -0.49 1.93 -10.85
CA GLY A 86 0.35 2.54 -11.88
C GLY A 86 1.04 3.85 -11.49
N GLY A 87 0.60 4.49 -10.42
CA GLY A 87 1.07 5.82 -10.01
C GLY A 87 1.59 5.86 -8.58
N ILE A 88 0.70 5.98 -7.60
CA ILE A 88 1.06 6.23 -6.19
C ILE A 88 2.09 5.21 -5.67
N GLY A 89 1.80 3.91 -5.80
CA GLY A 89 2.67 2.85 -5.30
C GLY A 89 4.06 2.87 -5.94
N PRO A 90 4.18 2.81 -7.27
CA PRO A 90 5.48 2.85 -7.95
C PRO A 90 6.28 4.12 -7.66
N MET A 91 5.65 5.29 -7.69
CA MET A 91 6.36 6.55 -7.47
C MET A 91 6.82 6.72 -6.03
N MET A 92 5.98 6.41 -5.04
CA MET A 92 6.40 6.40 -3.63
C MET A 92 7.45 5.34 -3.34
N GLY A 93 7.37 4.17 -3.99
CA GLY A 93 8.39 3.13 -3.91
C GLY A 93 9.75 3.65 -4.35
N GLN A 94 9.83 4.31 -5.51
CA GLN A 94 11.07 4.92 -5.99
C GLN A 94 11.52 6.11 -5.12
N ALA A 95 10.58 6.92 -4.62
CA ALA A 95 10.91 7.99 -3.67
C ALA A 95 11.58 7.40 -2.41
N ASN A 96 11.05 6.30 -1.85
CA ASN A 96 11.68 5.61 -0.73
C ASN A 96 13.10 5.12 -1.07
N VAL A 97 13.28 4.53 -2.25
CA VAL A 97 14.59 4.03 -2.71
C VAL A 97 15.60 5.17 -2.71
N PHE A 98 15.37 6.22 -3.47
CA PHE A 98 16.36 7.28 -3.65
C PHE A 98 16.50 8.19 -2.43
N PHE A 99 15.44 8.41 -1.67
CA PHE A 99 15.49 9.26 -0.48
C PHE A 99 16.05 8.52 0.75
N ARG A 100 15.77 7.21 0.92
CA ARG A 100 16.11 6.47 2.14
C ARG A 100 17.13 5.35 1.93
N TYR A 101 16.96 4.54 0.87
CA TYR A 101 17.64 3.25 0.78
C TYR A 101 18.87 3.27 -0.12
N PHE A 102 18.92 4.15 -1.10
CA PHE A 102 20.08 4.24 -1.98
C PHE A 102 21.30 4.79 -1.21
N PRO A 103 22.51 4.20 -1.38
CA PRO A 103 23.70 4.62 -0.62
C PRO A 103 24.13 6.05 -0.95
N GLU A 104 23.97 6.46 -2.19
CA GLU A 104 24.30 7.80 -2.66
C GLU A 104 23.03 8.67 -2.75
N LYS A 105 23.14 9.93 -2.38
CA LYS A 105 22.05 10.90 -2.55
C LYS A 105 22.07 11.48 -3.95
N ILE A 106 21.24 10.92 -4.84
CA ILE A 106 21.07 11.40 -6.21
C ILE A 106 19.93 12.42 -6.22
N GLN A 107 20.25 13.68 -5.92
CA GLN A 107 19.24 14.73 -5.72
C GLN A 107 18.25 14.86 -6.89
N PRO A 108 18.66 14.83 -8.18
CA PRO A 108 17.70 14.89 -9.29
C PRO A 108 16.68 13.75 -9.30
N ALA A 109 17.06 12.54 -8.87
CA ALA A 109 16.14 11.40 -8.76
C ALA A 109 15.19 11.57 -7.56
N ILE A 110 15.71 12.03 -6.41
CA ILE A 110 14.90 12.35 -5.24
C ILE A 110 13.82 13.36 -5.61
N ASP A 111 14.23 14.49 -6.19
CA ASP A 111 13.32 15.57 -6.59
C ASP A 111 12.28 15.09 -7.61
N ARG A 112 12.70 14.29 -8.60
CA ARG A 112 11.80 13.75 -9.62
C ARG A 112 10.68 12.92 -9.01
N TYR A 113 11.01 11.98 -8.12
CA TYR A 113 10.02 11.08 -7.55
C TYR A 113 9.18 11.74 -6.47
N GLN A 114 9.75 12.60 -5.62
CA GLN A 114 8.99 13.36 -4.62
C GLN A 114 8.02 14.33 -5.28
N ASN A 115 8.43 15.06 -6.32
CA ASN A 115 7.56 15.96 -7.06
C ASN A 115 6.42 15.21 -7.77
N GLU A 116 6.67 14.03 -8.36
CA GLU A 116 5.62 13.23 -8.95
C GLU A 116 4.64 12.70 -7.91
N CYS A 117 5.14 12.21 -6.77
CA CYS A 117 4.26 11.82 -5.65
C CYS A 117 3.40 13.00 -5.19
N ARG A 118 3.99 14.18 -5.06
CA ARG A 118 3.27 15.40 -4.69
C ARG A 118 2.18 15.74 -5.69
N ARG A 119 2.47 15.63 -6.99
CA ARG A 119 1.48 15.83 -8.07
C ARG A 119 0.32 14.84 -7.96
N LEU A 120 0.63 13.56 -7.74
CA LEU A 120 -0.39 12.51 -7.56
C LEU A 120 -1.25 12.75 -6.31
N PHE A 121 -0.65 13.20 -5.21
CA PHE A 121 -1.38 13.57 -4.00
C PHE A 121 -2.31 14.77 -4.23
N LYS A 122 -1.88 15.73 -5.05
CA LYS A 122 -2.73 16.87 -5.43
C LYS A 122 -3.94 16.41 -6.24
N VAL A 123 -3.79 15.42 -7.12
CA VAL A 123 -4.93 14.81 -7.85
C VAL A 123 -5.93 14.19 -6.89
N LEU A 124 -5.45 13.47 -5.86
CA LEU A 124 -6.32 12.93 -4.82
C LEU A 124 -7.01 14.04 -4.01
N ASP A 125 -6.26 15.05 -3.59
CA ASP A 125 -6.79 16.17 -2.81
C ASP A 125 -7.88 16.94 -3.54
N ASP A 126 -7.64 17.27 -4.83
CA ASP A 126 -8.59 17.97 -5.68
C ASP A 126 -9.89 17.17 -5.86
N HIS A 127 -9.76 15.87 -6.07
CA HIS A 127 -10.91 14.98 -6.17
C HIS A 127 -11.69 14.92 -4.85
N LEU A 128 -10.99 14.78 -3.74
CA LEU A 128 -11.57 14.68 -2.39
C LEU A 128 -12.18 15.99 -1.88
N ALA A 129 -11.95 17.13 -2.55
CA ALA A 129 -12.60 18.38 -2.22
C ALA A 129 -14.14 18.30 -2.32
N ASN A 130 -14.65 17.49 -3.25
CA ASN A 130 -16.08 17.32 -3.50
C ASN A 130 -16.57 15.88 -3.27
N ASN A 131 -15.72 15.01 -2.78
CA ASN A 131 -16.03 13.59 -2.57
C ASN A 131 -15.52 13.16 -1.20
N GLU A 132 -16.29 12.33 -0.51
CA GLU A 132 -15.86 11.75 0.76
C GLU A 132 -14.81 10.66 0.53
N TRP A 133 -15.02 9.83 -0.49
CA TRP A 133 -14.19 8.69 -0.89
C TRP A 133 -13.74 8.79 -2.33
N LEU A 134 -12.80 7.93 -2.77
CA LEU A 134 -12.28 7.95 -4.14
C LEU A 134 -13.30 7.50 -5.19
N ALA A 135 -14.21 6.62 -4.81
CA ALA A 135 -15.40 6.31 -5.57
C ALA A 135 -16.63 6.86 -4.81
N LYS A 136 -17.84 6.47 -5.20
CA LYS A 136 -19.05 6.91 -4.52
C LYS A 136 -19.05 6.54 -3.04
N ASP A 137 -18.67 5.29 -2.75
CA ASP A 137 -18.61 4.72 -1.41
C ASP A 137 -17.19 4.25 -1.10
N TYR A 138 -16.88 4.07 0.19
CA TYR A 138 -15.62 3.48 0.64
C TYR A 138 -15.38 2.12 -0.01
N SER A 139 -14.18 1.91 -0.56
CA SER A 139 -13.90 0.77 -1.43
C SER A 139 -12.44 0.28 -1.33
N ILE A 140 -12.12 -0.77 -2.06
CA ILE A 140 -10.74 -1.24 -2.22
C ILE A 140 -9.81 -0.17 -2.81
N ALA A 141 -10.33 0.80 -3.55
CA ALA A 141 -9.54 1.92 -4.07
C ALA A 141 -9.01 2.81 -2.94
N ASP A 142 -9.85 3.11 -1.94
CA ASP A 142 -9.45 3.88 -0.76
C ASP A 142 -8.40 3.12 0.05
N ILE A 143 -8.61 1.83 0.28
CA ILE A 143 -7.66 0.97 1.01
C ILE A 143 -6.29 0.98 0.32
N ALA A 144 -6.26 0.74 -0.99
CA ALA A 144 -5.03 0.65 -1.76
C ALA A 144 -4.22 1.96 -1.71
N ASN A 145 -4.86 3.09 -2.00
CA ASN A 145 -4.21 4.40 -2.00
C ASN A 145 -3.77 4.80 -0.57
N TRP A 146 -4.62 4.56 0.42
CA TRP A 146 -4.32 4.91 1.81
C TRP A 146 -3.10 4.16 2.36
N CYS A 147 -2.94 2.89 2.05
CA CYS A 147 -1.80 2.09 2.51
C CYS A 147 -0.45 2.71 2.13
N TRP A 148 -0.38 3.43 1.02
CA TRP A 148 0.79 4.18 0.60
C TRP A 148 0.81 5.61 1.17
N VAL A 149 -0.27 6.36 0.96
CA VAL A 149 -0.35 7.78 1.35
C VAL A 149 -0.11 7.98 2.85
N ARG A 150 -0.53 7.05 3.72
CA ARG A 150 -0.32 7.17 5.17
C ARG A 150 1.14 7.30 5.57
N SER A 151 2.07 6.80 4.76
CA SER A 151 3.51 6.81 5.02
C SER A 151 4.27 7.91 4.28
N TYR A 152 3.61 8.94 3.76
CA TYR A 152 4.19 9.98 2.91
C TYR A 152 5.44 10.65 3.48
N LYS A 153 5.51 10.85 4.81
CA LYS A 153 6.68 11.42 5.49
C LYS A 153 7.93 10.53 5.37
N TRP A 154 7.73 9.21 5.30
CA TRP A 154 8.82 8.27 5.08
C TRP A 154 9.50 8.49 3.71
N SER A 155 8.71 8.83 2.71
CA SER A 155 9.18 9.18 1.36
C SER A 155 9.72 10.61 1.25
N GLY A 156 9.70 11.39 2.32
CA GLY A 156 10.12 12.81 2.31
C GLY A 156 9.19 13.72 1.52
N ILE A 157 7.91 13.35 1.40
CA ILE A 157 6.93 14.13 0.62
C ILE A 157 6.27 15.15 1.55
N GLU A 158 6.18 16.40 1.10
CA GLU A 158 5.41 17.43 1.77
C GLU A 158 3.94 17.37 1.33
N ALA A 159 3.03 17.26 2.30
CA ALA A 159 1.59 17.14 2.06
C ALA A 159 0.73 17.87 3.11
N GLY A 160 1.34 18.77 3.90
CA GLY A 160 0.67 19.44 5.01
C GLY A 160 -0.44 20.41 4.60
N ASP A 161 -0.37 20.95 3.40
CA ASP A 161 -1.31 21.87 2.78
C ASP A 161 -2.47 21.18 2.02
N LEU A 162 -2.48 19.86 1.95
CA LEU A 162 -3.52 19.05 1.30
C LEU A 162 -4.60 18.67 2.30
N GLU A 163 -5.54 19.60 2.55
CA GLU A 163 -6.53 19.47 3.62
C GLU A 163 -7.56 18.35 3.37
N HIS A 164 -7.99 18.17 2.13
CA HIS A 164 -8.96 17.13 1.77
C HIS A 164 -8.33 15.74 1.82
N LEU A 165 -7.09 15.61 1.35
CA LEU A 165 -6.30 14.39 1.48
C LEU A 165 -6.04 14.05 2.96
N LYS A 166 -5.77 15.06 3.79
CA LYS A 166 -5.61 14.89 5.24
C LYS A 166 -6.91 14.38 5.88
N ARG A 167 -8.06 15.01 5.60
CA ARG A 167 -9.37 14.56 6.08
C ARG A 167 -9.61 13.09 5.75
N TRP A 168 -9.48 12.73 4.48
CA TRP A 168 -9.69 11.37 3.99
C TRP A 168 -8.73 10.36 4.65
N ARG A 169 -7.45 10.70 4.73
CA ARG A 169 -6.45 9.85 5.38
C ARG A 169 -6.75 9.62 6.85
N ASP A 170 -7.18 10.67 7.58
CA ASP A 170 -7.48 10.59 9.00
C ASP A 170 -8.78 9.79 9.22
N ALA A 171 -9.81 9.97 8.39
CA ALA A 171 -11.04 9.18 8.43
C ALA A 171 -10.78 7.67 8.26
N ILE A 172 -9.92 7.27 7.33
CA ILE A 172 -9.56 5.86 7.15
C ILE A 172 -8.74 5.35 8.33
N ARG A 173 -7.83 6.15 8.87
CA ARG A 173 -7.01 5.77 10.02
C ARG A 173 -7.87 5.41 11.24
N GLU A 174 -8.97 6.11 11.47
CA GLU A 174 -9.87 5.89 12.62
C GLU A 174 -10.74 4.63 12.48
N ARG A 175 -10.80 4.01 11.30
CA ARG A 175 -11.57 2.77 11.10
C ARG A 175 -10.97 1.62 11.92
N PRO A 176 -11.81 0.84 12.64
CA PRO A 176 -11.31 -0.29 13.44
C PRO A 176 -10.51 -1.32 12.62
N ALA A 177 -10.94 -1.60 11.39
CA ALA A 177 -10.25 -2.52 10.50
C ALA A 177 -8.86 -1.98 10.07
N SER A 178 -8.73 -0.67 9.87
CA SER A 178 -7.43 -0.04 9.62
C SER A 178 -6.49 -0.22 10.80
N GLN A 179 -6.98 0.00 12.03
CA GLN A 179 -6.19 -0.15 13.24
C GLN A 179 -5.71 -1.60 13.45
N ARG A 180 -6.57 -2.59 13.15
CA ARG A 180 -6.17 -4.01 13.20
C ARG A 180 -5.20 -4.33 12.07
N GLY A 181 -5.51 -3.94 10.83
CA GLY A 181 -4.70 -4.27 9.67
C GLY A 181 -3.28 -3.72 9.70
N ILE A 182 -3.06 -2.51 10.27
CA ILE A 182 -1.71 -1.96 10.44
C ILE A 182 -0.92 -2.60 11.59
N ALA A 183 -1.57 -3.41 12.41
CA ALA A 183 -0.94 -4.12 13.51
C ALA A 183 -0.48 -5.53 13.12
N VAL A 184 -0.71 -5.98 11.89
CA VAL A 184 -0.37 -7.32 11.38
C VAL A 184 0.92 -7.26 10.55
N PRO A 185 1.87 -8.20 10.71
CA PRO A 185 1.96 -9.28 11.72
C PRO A 185 2.32 -8.75 13.11
N SER A 186 2.84 -7.55 13.20
CA SER A 186 3.15 -6.83 14.43
C SER A 186 3.09 -5.32 14.17
N ARG A 187 2.69 -4.57 15.20
CA ARG A 187 2.67 -3.11 15.08
C ARG A 187 4.08 -2.57 14.91
N VAL A 188 4.35 -1.96 13.79
CA VAL A 188 5.58 -1.20 13.57
C VAL A 188 5.44 0.13 14.29
N GLY A 189 6.38 0.45 15.18
CA GLY A 189 6.47 1.76 15.83
C GLY A 189 6.66 2.90 14.82
N ASN A 190 6.55 4.13 15.29
CA ASN A 190 6.84 5.27 14.42
C ASN A 190 8.35 5.38 14.18
N LEU A 191 8.80 4.79 13.08
CA LEU A 191 10.22 4.80 12.72
C LEU A 191 10.82 6.21 12.66
N LEU A 192 10.00 7.24 12.35
CA LEU A 192 10.48 8.63 12.25
C LEU A 192 10.73 9.30 13.61
N GLU A 193 10.31 8.70 14.71
CA GLU A 193 10.56 9.18 16.07
C GLU A 193 11.84 8.61 16.69
N ASP A 194 12.47 7.63 16.02
CA ASP A 194 13.70 6.97 16.46
C ASP A 194 14.70 6.90 15.29
N ASP A 195 15.72 7.75 15.33
CA ASP A 195 16.75 7.83 14.30
C ASP A 195 17.53 6.52 14.15
N ALA A 196 17.78 5.78 15.24
CA ALA A 196 18.49 4.51 15.19
C ALA A 196 17.62 3.43 14.52
N ALA A 197 16.32 3.37 14.83
CA ALA A 197 15.37 2.48 14.17
C ALA A 197 15.21 2.83 12.69
N THR A 198 15.11 4.13 12.37
CA THR A 198 15.08 4.64 10.99
C THR A 198 16.30 4.17 10.20
N GLN A 199 17.51 4.38 10.75
CA GLN A 199 18.75 3.99 10.08
C GLN A 199 18.87 2.47 9.90
N LYS A 200 18.54 1.71 10.93
CA LYS A 200 18.53 0.23 10.86
C LYS A 200 17.59 -0.28 9.80
N PHE A 201 16.38 0.25 9.74
CA PHE A 201 15.38 -0.13 8.72
C PHE A 201 15.87 0.22 7.31
N ALA A 202 16.39 1.45 7.11
CA ALA A 202 16.92 1.89 5.83
C ALA A 202 18.09 1.02 5.36
N THR A 203 19.03 0.66 6.24
CA THR A 203 20.16 -0.23 5.94
C THR A 203 19.71 -1.63 5.54
N ASN A 204 18.69 -2.18 6.21
CA ASN A 204 18.15 -3.48 5.82
C ASN A 204 17.44 -3.41 4.46
N ALA A 205 16.64 -2.36 4.23
CA ALA A 205 15.96 -2.14 2.96
C ALA A 205 16.95 -1.93 1.80
N GLN A 206 18.10 -1.30 2.04
CA GLN A 206 19.16 -1.12 1.05
C GLN A 206 19.64 -2.44 0.47
N LYS A 207 19.83 -3.46 1.32
CA LYS A 207 20.26 -4.80 0.87
C LYS A 207 19.24 -5.44 -0.08
N MET A 208 17.95 -5.20 0.13
CA MET A 208 16.86 -5.74 -0.71
C MET A 208 16.72 -5.02 -2.05
N VAL A 209 17.16 -3.76 -2.14
CA VAL A 209 17.05 -2.95 -3.36
C VAL A 209 18.20 -3.21 -4.33
N GLN A 210 19.34 -3.69 -3.84
CA GLN A 210 20.55 -3.94 -4.62
C GLN A 210 20.65 -5.38 -5.15
N THR A 211 19.71 -6.26 -4.79
CA THR A 211 19.60 -7.65 -5.25
C THR A 211 18.38 -7.84 -6.16
#